data_f8865ec678f8f75d70b5b5cd8fb41960
#
_entry.id   f8865ec678f8f75d70b5b5cd8fb41960
#
_cell.length_a   1.000
_cell.length_b   1.000
_cell.length_c   1.000
_cell.angle_alpha   90.00
_cell.angle_beta   90.00
_cell.angle_gamma   90.00
#
_symmetry.space_group_name_H-M   'P 1'
#
loop_
_entity.id
_entity.type
_entity.pdbx_description
1 polymer ?
#
loop_
_entity_poly.entity_id
_entity_poly.type
_entity_poly.pdbx_seq_one_letter_code
_entity_poly.pdbx_strand_id
1 'polypeptide(L)'
;NTDDRTKFKTVRNEVGIKGNLSKLFYNGYYAIRNFSMTNKYVDTLKAGTSGVESYLGGRISLVLDSIGEITGLGELQETGNYRIEGSIKSRWFEATLKQMQYATPFLPQEYRGSHDVWSNNFSDVNVTQLNGFLHYTSRAFSISPGLTFTRLGNYVYFKEQDVEPNQQSVLPVQSSGGQVIFSPELRFSLKVLKRITLKSQTIYTKILENTGDAF
;
A
#
# COMPACT_ATOMS: atom_id res chain seq x y z
N ASN A 1 -32.11 -8.45 -15.33
CA ASN A 1 -31.19 -8.23 -14.22
C ASN A 1 -29.98 -9.11 -14.42
N THR A 2 -28.89 -8.53 -14.90
CA THR A 2 -27.58 -9.19 -14.97
C THR A 2 -26.89 -8.95 -13.64
N ASP A 3 -26.69 -10.01 -12.84
CA ASP A 3 -26.00 -9.96 -11.55
C ASP A 3 -24.55 -10.42 -11.76
N ASP A 4 -23.68 -9.48 -12.13
CA ASP A 4 -22.25 -9.72 -12.23
C ASP A 4 -21.63 -9.81 -10.84
N ARG A 5 -20.96 -10.90 -10.52
CA ARG A 5 -20.40 -11.15 -9.20
C ARG A 5 -18.94 -11.59 -9.28
N THR A 6 -18.07 -10.84 -8.61
CA THR A 6 -16.68 -11.22 -8.37
C THR A 6 -16.53 -11.78 -6.96
N LYS A 7 -15.92 -12.95 -6.84
CA LYS A 7 -15.57 -13.57 -5.56
C LYS A 7 -14.06 -13.78 -5.48
N PHE A 8 -13.46 -13.22 -4.45
CA PHE A 8 -12.05 -13.39 -4.15
C PHE A 8 -11.88 -14.15 -2.83
N LYS A 9 -10.99 -15.14 -2.82
CA LYS A 9 -10.63 -15.92 -1.64
C LYS A 9 -9.11 -16.00 -1.56
N THR A 10 -8.56 -15.78 -0.38
CA THR A 10 -7.14 -15.95 -0.10
C THR A 10 -6.94 -16.62 1.25
N VAL A 11 -5.92 -17.48 1.33
CA VAL A 11 -5.45 -18.11 2.56
C VAL A 11 -3.94 -18.02 2.56
N ARG A 12 -3.38 -17.38 3.59
CA ARG A 12 -1.92 -17.28 3.80
C ARG A 12 -1.55 -18.08 5.06
N ASN A 13 -0.60 -18.98 4.91
CA ASN A 13 0.03 -19.71 6.00
C ASN A 13 1.46 -19.23 6.13
N GLU A 14 1.92 -19.05 7.36
CA GLU A 14 3.25 -18.56 7.67
C GLU A 14 3.89 -19.45 8.74
N VAL A 15 5.15 -19.79 8.54
CA VAL A 15 6.00 -20.46 9.51
C VAL A 15 7.29 -19.69 9.67
N GLY A 16 7.74 -19.45 10.88
CA GLY A 16 8.92 -18.64 11.12
C GLY A 16 9.51 -18.83 12.50
N ILE A 17 10.64 -18.18 12.69
CA ILE A 17 11.35 -18.08 13.95
C ILE A 17 11.42 -16.63 14.39
N LYS A 18 11.25 -16.39 15.67
CA LYS A 18 11.41 -15.07 16.28
C LYS A 18 12.13 -15.16 17.60
N GLY A 19 12.85 -14.13 17.96
CA GLY A 19 13.56 -14.10 19.24
C GLY A 19 14.00 -12.69 19.61
N ASN A 20 14.51 -12.60 20.85
CA ASN A 20 15.11 -11.38 21.37
C ASN A 20 16.52 -11.70 21.89
N LEU A 21 17.49 -10.89 21.49
CA LEU A 21 18.85 -10.89 21.99
C LEU A 21 19.13 -9.51 22.59
N SER A 22 18.90 -9.37 23.91
CA SER A 22 19.00 -8.09 24.61
C SER A 22 18.13 -7.01 23.97
N LYS A 23 18.74 -6.06 23.26
CA LYS A 23 18.07 -4.94 22.57
C LYS A 23 17.67 -5.23 21.14
N LEU A 24 18.04 -6.39 20.61
CA LEU A 24 17.76 -6.82 19.25
C LEU A 24 16.59 -7.78 19.22
N PHE A 25 15.52 -7.42 18.54
CA PHE A 25 14.46 -8.32 18.12
C PHE A 25 14.70 -8.79 16.69
N TYR A 26 14.45 -10.06 16.42
CA TYR A 26 14.46 -10.61 15.07
C TYR A 26 13.25 -11.53 14.83
N ASN A 27 12.80 -11.54 13.60
CA ASN A 27 11.78 -12.46 13.09
C ASN A 27 12.14 -12.79 11.63
N GLY A 28 12.16 -14.06 11.29
CA GLY A 28 12.30 -14.53 9.91
C GLY A 28 11.24 -15.56 9.62
N TYR A 29 10.62 -15.52 8.46
CA TYR A 29 9.51 -16.40 8.11
C TYR A 29 9.50 -16.76 6.63
N TYR A 30 8.88 -17.90 6.37
CA TYR A 30 8.44 -18.34 5.05
C TYR A 30 6.91 -18.40 5.04
N ALA A 31 6.30 -17.90 3.99
CA ALA A 31 4.86 -17.90 3.86
C ALA A 31 4.40 -18.40 2.49
N ILE A 32 3.28 -19.09 2.48
CA ILE A 32 2.58 -19.53 1.26
C ILE A 32 1.20 -18.91 1.26
N ARG A 33 0.84 -18.25 0.16
CA ARG A 33 -0.47 -17.68 -0.10
C ARG A 33 -1.15 -18.41 -1.25
N ASN A 34 -2.27 -19.04 -0.95
CA ASN A 34 -3.17 -19.57 -1.97
C ASN A 34 -4.25 -18.54 -2.24
N PHE A 35 -4.52 -18.24 -3.49
CA PHE A 35 -5.59 -17.34 -3.88
C PHE A 35 -6.45 -17.94 -4.98
N SER A 36 -7.71 -17.54 -5.00
CA SER A 36 -8.62 -17.82 -6.10
C SER A 36 -9.56 -16.65 -6.31
N MET A 37 -9.80 -16.31 -7.55
CA MET A 37 -10.78 -15.33 -7.97
C MET A 37 -11.71 -15.96 -8.99
N THR A 38 -12.99 -15.68 -8.88
CA THR A 38 -14.01 -16.16 -9.80
C THR A 38 -14.94 -15.02 -10.15
N ASN A 39 -15.11 -14.77 -11.44
CA ASN A 39 -16.11 -13.86 -11.98
C ASN A 39 -17.28 -14.67 -12.52
N LYS A 40 -18.47 -14.39 -12.03
CA LYS A 40 -19.73 -14.91 -12.57
C LYS A 40 -20.40 -13.79 -13.35
N TYR A 41 -20.64 -14.03 -14.62
CA TYR A 41 -21.39 -13.14 -15.50
C TYR A 41 -22.36 -13.97 -16.31
N VAL A 42 -23.54 -13.45 -16.62
CA VAL A 42 -24.64 -14.20 -17.22
C VAL A 42 -24.77 -15.62 -16.61
N ASP A 43 -25.89 -16.12 -16.33
CA ASP A 43 -26.20 -17.26 -15.41
C ASP A 43 -25.35 -18.55 -15.51
N THR A 44 -24.48 -18.70 -16.49
CA THR A 44 -23.77 -19.97 -16.75
C THR A 44 -22.27 -19.86 -16.94
N LEU A 45 -21.70 -18.67 -17.21
CA LEU A 45 -20.28 -18.53 -17.53
C LEU A 45 -19.48 -18.06 -16.30
N LYS A 46 -18.42 -18.80 -15.97
CA LYS A 46 -17.49 -18.47 -14.91
C LYS A 46 -16.10 -18.30 -15.51
N ALA A 47 -15.49 -17.14 -15.32
CA ALA A 47 -14.08 -16.94 -15.53
C ALA A 47 -13.39 -16.86 -14.16
N GLY A 48 -12.19 -17.37 -14.03
CA GLY A 48 -11.48 -17.31 -12.77
C GLY A 48 -10.02 -17.65 -12.92
N THR A 49 -9.26 -17.20 -11.95
CA THR A 49 -7.85 -17.54 -11.79
C THR A 49 -7.57 -18.00 -10.38
N SER A 50 -6.58 -18.85 -10.24
CA SER A 50 -6.09 -19.31 -8.94
C SER A 50 -4.58 -19.48 -9.02
N GLY A 51 -3.92 -19.36 -7.90
CA GLY A 51 -2.48 -19.53 -7.84
C GLY A 51 -1.98 -19.74 -6.43
N VAL A 52 -0.71 -20.07 -6.37
CA VAL A 52 0.07 -20.19 -5.16
C VAL A 52 1.24 -19.23 -5.27
N GLU A 53 1.50 -18.51 -4.21
CA GLU A 53 2.62 -17.59 -4.11
C GLU A 53 3.41 -17.90 -2.85
N SER A 54 4.71 -17.85 -2.95
CA SER A 54 5.62 -18.04 -1.82
C SER A 54 6.35 -16.75 -1.49
N TYR A 55 6.62 -16.57 -0.22
CA TYR A 55 7.27 -15.38 0.33
C TYR A 55 8.34 -15.78 1.33
N LEU A 56 9.47 -15.09 1.27
CA LEU A 56 10.50 -15.10 2.29
C LEU A 56 10.56 -13.71 2.91
N GLY A 57 10.41 -13.62 4.21
CA GLY A 57 10.37 -12.31 4.87
C GLY A 57 11.00 -12.31 6.24
N GLY A 58 11.18 -11.09 6.76
CA GLY A 58 11.70 -10.92 8.11
C GLY A 58 11.65 -9.47 8.59
N ARG A 59 11.82 -9.34 9.90
CA ARG A 59 11.91 -8.06 10.60
C ARG A 59 13.05 -8.11 11.60
N ILE A 60 13.81 -7.03 11.66
CA ILE A 60 14.83 -6.78 12.68
C ILE A 60 14.50 -5.45 13.33
N SER A 61 14.50 -5.40 14.67
CA SER A 61 14.35 -4.15 15.44
C SER A 61 15.46 -4.06 16.47
N LEU A 62 16.09 -2.89 16.56
CA LEU A 62 17.14 -2.58 17.51
C LEU A 62 16.71 -1.40 18.38
N VAL A 63 16.69 -1.60 19.69
CA VAL A 63 16.39 -0.53 20.66
C VAL A 63 17.71 0.09 21.13
N LEU A 64 17.83 1.40 20.87
CA LEU A 64 18.99 2.23 21.28
C LEU A 64 18.54 3.22 22.35
N ASP A 65 19.09 3.14 23.56
CA ASP A 65 18.61 3.88 24.75
C ASP A 65 18.50 5.39 24.54
N SER A 66 19.39 5.97 23.74
CA SER A 66 19.45 7.41 23.52
C SER A 66 18.74 7.89 22.24
N ILE A 67 18.55 7.01 21.27
CA ILE A 67 18.03 7.35 19.95
C ILE A 67 16.58 6.91 19.80
N GLY A 68 16.23 5.73 20.34
CA GLY A 68 14.92 5.10 20.18
C GLY A 68 15.02 3.74 19.50
N GLU A 69 14.09 3.40 18.62
CA GLU A 69 14.01 2.12 17.93
C GLU A 69 14.32 2.29 16.44
N ILE A 70 15.17 1.43 15.90
CA ILE A 70 15.41 1.28 14.47
C ILE A 70 14.84 -0.06 14.05
N THR A 71 14.01 -0.07 13.02
CA THR A 71 13.39 -1.29 12.49
C THR A 71 13.67 -1.41 11.00
N GLY A 72 14.04 -2.60 10.57
CA GLY A 72 14.08 -3.02 9.17
C GLY A 72 13.11 -4.17 8.94
N LEU A 73 12.40 -4.14 7.83
CA LEU A 73 11.50 -5.19 7.36
C LEU A 73 11.81 -5.46 5.88
N GLY A 74 11.86 -6.73 5.51
CA GLY A 74 11.96 -7.17 4.13
C GLY A 74 11.04 -8.35 3.87
N GLU A 75 10.39 -8.36 2.71
CA GLU A 75 9.64 -9.50 2.18
C GLU A 75 9.90 -9.60 0.68
N LEU A 76 10.25 -10.77 0.22
CA LEU A 76 10.48 -11.10 -1.17
C LEU A 76 9.51 -12.19 -1.60
N GLN A 77 8.84 -11.98 -2.71
CA GLN A 77 7.99 -12.96 -3.37
C GLN A 77 8.80 -13.72 -4.43
N GLU A 78 8.51 -14.99 -4.63
CA GLU A 78 9.17 -15.85 -5.62
C GLU A 78 9.19 -15.26 -7.04
N THR A 79 8.18 -14.50 -7.41
CA THR A 79 8.07 -13.81 -8.71
C THR A 79 8.97 -12.59 -8.86
N GLY A 80 9.73 -12.22 -7.82
CA GLY A 80 10.60 -11.04 -7.80
C GLY A 80 9.95 -9.79 -7.20
N ASN A 81 8.67 -9.82 -6.87
CA ASN A 81 8.02 -8.74 -6.15
C ASN A 81 8.56 -8.65 -4.71
N TYR A 82 8.67 -7.44 -4.19
CA TYR A 82 9.28 -7.22 -2.90
C TYR A 82 8.68 -6.06 -2.13
N ARG A 83 8.89 -6.07 -0.82
CA ARG A 83 8.66 -4.95 0.09
C ARG A 83 9.85 -4.81 1.01
N ILE A 84 10.42 -3.63 1.06
CA ILE A 84 11.47 -3.24 2.01
C ILE A 84 10.99 -2.01 2.76
N GLU A 85 11.17 -2.01 4.07
CA GLU A 85 10.80 -0.89 4.92
C GLU A 85 11.85 -0.70 5.99
N GLY A 86 12.33 0.53 6.14
CA GLY A 86 13.22 0.94 7.22
C GLY A 86 12.57 2.06 7.99
N SER A 87 12.59 1.98 9.31
CA SER A 87 12.06 3.05 10.17
C SER A 87 12.96 3.31 11.35
N ILE A 88 12.98 4.58 11.75
CA ILE A 88 13.57 5.03 12.99
C ILE A 88 12.50 5.79 13.77
N LYS A 89 12.35 5.45 15.05
CA LYS A 89 11.39 6.06 15.94
C LYS A 89 12.08 6.52 17.21
N SER A 90 12.00 7.80 17.47
CA SER A 90 12.57 8.46 18.62
C SER A 90 11.47 9.20 19.39
N ARG A 91 11.82 9.71 20.57
CA ARG A 91 10.96 10.63 21.30
C ARG A 91 10.66 11.93 20.52
N TRP A 92 11.62 12.35 19.67
CA TRP A 92 11.60 13.65 19.02
C TRP A 92 11.20 13.60 17.56
N PHE A 93 11.43 12.47 16.91
CA PHE A 93 11.17 12.29 15.50
C PHE A 93 10.86 10.83 15.17
N GLU A 94 10.16 10.66 14.08
CA GLU A 94 9.90 9.38 13.42
C GLU A 94 10.15 9.55 11.92
N ALA A 95 10.84 8.58 11.33
CA ALA A 95 11.03 8.53 9.87
C ALA A 95 10.88 7.10 9.39
N THR A 96 10.24 6.94 8.23
CA THR A 96 10.04 5.64 7.57
C THR A 96 10.32 5.78 6.09
N LEU A 97 11.17 4.91 5.57
CA LEU A 97 11.36 4.71 4.13
C LEU A 97 10.76 3.36 3.77
N LYS A 98 9.90 3.35 2.77
CA LYS A 98 9.27 2.15 2.24
C LYS A 98 9.46 2.09 0.75
N GLN A 99 9.89 0.94 0.25
CA GLN A 99 9.97 0.63 -1.17
C GLN A 99 9.31 -0.71 -1.41
N MET A 100 8.46 -0.78 -2.43
CA MET A 100 7.81 -2.03 -2.80
C MET A 100 7.53 -2.07 -4.30
N GLN A 101 7.57 -3.28 -4.82
CA GLN A 101 7.10 -3.65 -6.13
C GLN A 101 6.07 -4.77 -5.97
N TYR A 102 4.96 -4.66 -6.62
CA TYR A 102 3.91 -5.68 -6.57
C TYR A 102 3.20 -5.80 -7.91
N ALA A 103 2.78 -7.01 -8.22
CA ALA A 103 1.99 -7.29 -9.41
C ALA A 103 0.67 -6.52 -9.38
N THR A 104 0.30 -5.96 -10.52
CA THR A 104 -1.02 -5.33 -10.67
C THR A 104 -2.11 -6.29 -10.22
N PRO A 105 -3.09 -5.85 -9.40
CA PRO A 105 -4.21 -6.69 -8.98
C PRO A 105 -4.93 -7.32 -10.17
N PHE A 106 -5.49 -8.51 -9.95
CA PHE A 106 -6.08 -9.30 -11.03
C PHE A 106 -7.24 -8.59 -11.73
N LEU A 107 -8.12 -7.91 -10.97
CA LEU A 107 -9.31 -7.28 -11.54
C LEU A 107 -9.02 -6.25 -12.65
N PRO A 108 -8.06 -5.32 -12.51
CA PRO A 108 -7.62 -4.48 -13.62
C PRO A 108 -6.98 -5.24 -14.78
N GLN A 109 -6.37 -6.40 -14.53
CA GLN A 109 -5.73 -7.19 -15.58
C GLN A 109 -6.74 -7.96 -16.42
N GLU A 110 -7.70 -8.62 -15.78
CA GLU A 110 -8.70 -9.42 -16.46
C GLU A 110 -10.06 -9.29 -15.79
N TYR A 111 -11.06 -8.96 -16.60
CA TYR A 111 -12.45 -8.89 -16.18
C TYR A 111 -13.37 -9.32 -17.33
N ARG A 112 -14.42 -10.04 -17.00
CA ARG A 112 -15.52 -10.33 -17.87
C ARG A 112 -16.83 -10.15 -17.13
N GLY A 113 -17.55 -9.13 -17.53
CA GLY A 113 -18.89 -8.81 -17.04
C GLY A 113 -19.90 -8.80 -18.19
N SER A 114 -21.12 -8.44 -17.88
CA SER A 114 -22.23 -8.38 -18.86
C SER A 114 -22.10 -7.20 -19.82
N HIS A 115 -21.41 -6.15 -19.40
CA HIS A 115 -21.27 -4.91 -20.16
C HIS A 115 -19.82 -4.62 -20.55
N ASP A 116 -18.88 -4.99 -19.70
CA ASP A 116 -17.47 -4.68 -19.88
C ASP A 116 -16.61 -5.93 -19.91
N VAL A 117 -15.63 -5.97 -20.81
CA VAL A 117 -14.66 -7.05 -20.94
C VAL A 117 -13.30 -6.43 -21.20
N TRP A 118 -12.30 -6.81 -20.40
CA TRP A 118 -10.91 -6.44 -20.68
C TRP A 118 -9.94 -7.56 -20.31
N SER A 119 -8.83 -7.59 -21.03
CA SER A 119 -7.67 -8.44 -20.77
C SER A 119 -6.42 -7.63 -21.05
N ASN A 120 -5.71 -7.25 -20.00
CA ASN A 120 -4.54 -6.40 -20.02
C ASN A 120 -3.31 -7.18 -19.53
N ASN A 121 -2.14 -6.75 -19.95
CA ASN A 121 -0.86 -7.26 -19.46
C ASN A 121 -0.08 -6.10 -18.83
N PHE A 122 -0.52 -5.65 -17.68
CA PHE A 122 0.09 -4.55 -16.96
C PHE A 122 1.39 -4.97 -16.28
N SER A 123 2.34 -4.07 -16.30
CA SER A 123 3.61 -4.20 -15.56
C SER A 123 3.38 -4.05 -14.06
N ASP A 124 4.36 -4.48 -13.28
CA ASP A 124 4.34 -4.34 -11.83
C ASP A 124 4.34 -2.87 -11.42
N VAL A 125 3.59 -2.59 -10.36
CA VAL A 125 3.50 -1.26 -9.76
C VAL A 125 4.64 -1.07 -8.80
N ASN A 126 5.34 0.07 -8.92
CA ASN A 126 6.44 0.46 -8.04
C ASN A 126 6.00 1.59 -7.11
N VAL A 127 6.30 1.46 -5.83
CA VAL A 127 6.01 2.48 -4.81
C VAL A 127 7.27 2.75 -4.00
N THR A 128 7.64 4.03 -3.94
CA THR A 128 8.64 4.52 -2.97
C THR A 128 7.98 5.58 -2.11
N GLN A 129 8.02 5.42 -0.80
CA GLN A 129 7.42 6.34 0.16
C GLN A 129 8.42 6.72 1.22
N LEU A 130 8.60 8.01 1.43
CA LEU A 130 9.33 8.59 2.56
C LEU A 130 8.33 9.34 3.43
N ASN A 131 8.27 8.98 4.70
CA ASN A 131 7.43 9.62 5.70
C ASN A 131 8.30 10.09 6.87
N GLY A 132 8.02 11.27 7.39
CA GLY A 132 8.72 11.81 8.56
C GLY A 132 7.82 12.68 9.41
N PHE A 133 8.02 12.59 10.73
CA PHE A 133 7.36 13.44 11.74
C PHE A 133 8.36 13.97 12.73
N LEU A 134 8.15 15.20 13.16
CA LEU A 134 8.78 15.76 14.35
C LEU A 134 7.76 15.78 15.49
N HIS A 135 8.19 15.49 16.70
CA HIS A 135 7.32 15.42 17.87
C HIS A 135 7.74 16.42 18.93
N TYR A 136 6.83 17.30 19.29
CA TYR A 136 6.98 18.16 20.45
C TYR A 136 5.82 17.91 21.41
N THR A 137 6.15 17.63 22.68
CA THR A 137 5.15 17.35 23.70
C THR A 137 5.46 18.16 24.96
N SER A 138 4.45 18.90 25.41
CA SER A 138 4.44 19.60 26.68
C SER A 138 3.37 19.01 27.63
N ARG A 139 3.20 19.59 28.82
CA ARG A 139 2.16 19.17 29.76
C ARG A 139 0.74 19.42 29.23
N ALA A 140 0.57 20.51 28.48
CA ALA A 140 -0.74 20.99 28.01
C ALA A 140 -1.06 20.55 26.59
N PHE A 141 -0.07 20.43 25.73
CA PHE A 141 -0.29 20.12 24.31
C PHE A 141 0.83 19.29 23.71
N SER A 142 0.53 18.63 22.62
CA SER A 142 1.50 18.03 21.71
C SER A 142 1.23 18.46 20.27
N ILE A 143 2.29 18.66 19.51
CA ILE A 143 2.25 19.00 18.11
C ILE A 143 3.24 18.11 17.34
N SER A 144 2.78 17.57 16.21
CA SER A 144 3.61 16.71 15.39
C SER A 144 3.39 17.07 13.91
N PRO A 145 4.18 18.03 13.39
CA PRO A 145 4.26 18.25 11.95
C PRO A 145 4.94 17.06 11.28
N GLY A 146 4.42 16.67 10.14
CA GLY A 146 4.93 15.58 9.35
C GLY A 146 4.81 15.83 7.86
N LEU A 147 5.50 14.98 7.12
CA LEU A 147 5.58 15.05 5.68
C LEU A 147 5.67 13.66 5.09
N THR A 148 4.89 13.42 4.04
CA THR A 148 4.98 12.20 3.25
C THR A 148 5.22 12.54 1.79
N PHE A 149 6.26 11.93 1.22
CA PHE A 149 6.48 11.85 -0.22
C PHE A 149 6.19 10.44 -0.69
N THR A 150 5.39 10.32 -1.74
CA THR A 150 5.12 9.04 -2.37
C THR A 150 5.36 9.16 -3.87
N ARG A 151 6.21 8.28 -4.40
CA ARG A 151 6.40 8.10 -5.83
C ARG A 151 5.73 6.80 -6.25
N LEU A 152 4.82 6.89 -7.22
CA LEU A 152 4.14 5.77 -7.84
C LEU A 152 4.63 5.63 -9.27
N GLY A 153 5.07 4.44 -9.66
CA GLY A 153 5.39 4.10 -11.05
C GLY A 153 4.46 2.98 -11.53
N ASN A 154 4.07 3.04 -12.79
CA ASN A 154 3.22 2.02 -13.42
C ASN A 154 1.88 1.80 -12.68
N TYR A 155 1.33 2.85 -12.05
CA TYR A 155 0.05 2.69 -11.34
C TYR A 155 -1.10 2.50 -12.33
N VAL A 156 -2.09 1.72 -11.91
CA VAL A 156 -3.28 1.43 -12.71
C VAL A 156 -4.46 2.22 -12.17
N TYR A 157 -5.19 2.85 -13.06
CA TYR A 157 -6.39 3.63 -12.77
C TYR A 157 -7.48 3.36 -13.80
N PHE A 158 -8.71 3.70 -13.47
CA PHE A 158 -9.82 3.58 -14.41
C PHE A 158 -10.05 4.90 -15.11
N LYS A 159 -10.12 4.86 -16.44
CA LYS A 159 -10.34 6.02 -17.29
C LYS A 159 -11.58 5.79 -18.14
N GLU A 160 -12.40 6.83 -18.25
CA GLU A 160 -13.53 6.88 -19.18
C GLU A 160 -12.99 6.94 -20.60
N GLN A 161 -13.51 6.09 -21.46
CA GLN A 161 -13.15 6.03 -22.88
C GLN A 161 -14.42 5.92 -23.72
N ASP A 162 -14.44 6.65 -24.82
CA ASP A 162 -15.49 6.51 -25.85
C ASP A 162 -15.19 5.24 -26.67
N VAL A 163 -16.01 4.21 -26.50
CA VAL A 163 -15.85 2.93 -27.22
C VAL A 163 -16.58 2.97 -28.56
N GLU A 164 -17.72 3.67 -28.61
CA GLU A 164 -18.51 3.94 -29.83
C GLU A 164 -19.22 5.29 -29.69
N PRO A 165 -19.72 5.90 -30.80
CA PRO A 165 -20.55 7.10 -30.70
C PRO A 165 -21.75 6.85 -29.78
N ASN A 166 -21.78 7.55 -28.64
CA ASN A 166 -22.78 7.48 -27.56
C ASN A 166 -22.66 6.29 -26.58
N GLN A 167 -21.56 5.53 -26.58
CA GLN A 167 -21.29 4.51 -25.59
C GLN A 167 -19.96 4.81 -24.88
N GLN A 168 -20.05 5.16 -23.61
CA GLN A 168 -18.90 5.36 -22.73
C GLN A 168 -18.64 4.11 -21.90
N SER A 169 -17.38 3.71 -21.79
CA SER A 169 -16.94 2.61 -20.94
C SER A 169 -15.80 3.08 -20.05
N VAL A 170 -15.72 2.52 -18.85
CA VAL A 170 -14.65 2.83 -17.89
C VAL A 170 -13.66 1.68 -17.88
N LEU A 171 -12.51 1.88 -18.52
CA LEU A 171 -11.50 0.84 -18.68
C LEU A 171 -10.28 1.07 -17.80
N PRO A 172 -9.63 0.00 -17.30
CA PRO A 172 -8.36 0.12 -16.58
C PRO A 172 -7.24 0.49 -17.54
N VAL A 173 -6.45 1.47 -17.16
CA VAL A 173 -5.29 1.98 -17.91
C VAL A 173 -4.10 2.02 -16.97
N GLN A 174 -2.93 1.66 -17.46
CA GLN A 174 -1.69 1.82 -16.73
C GLN A 174 -0.97 3.11 -17.14
N SER A 175 -0.53 3.88 -16.15
CA SER A 175 0.27 5.09 -16.41
C SER A 175 1.62 4.70 -17.04
N SER A 176 2.00 5.39 -18.11
CA SER A 176 3.31 5.25 -18.75
C SER A 176 4.43 5.95 -17.99
N GLY A 177 4.10 6.77 -17.02
CA GLY A 177 5.03 7.59 -16.23
C GLY A 177 4.92 7.38 -14.72
N GLY A 178 5.61 8.24 -13.99
CA GLY A 178 5.56 8.28 -12.54
C GLY A 178 4.69 9.41 -12.01
N GLN A 179 4.13 9.21 -10.84
CA GLN A 179 3.41 10.24 -10.11
C GLN A 179 4.12 10.50 -8.78
N VAL A 180 4.36 11.77 -8.47
CA VAL A 180 4.91 12.18 -7.18
C VAL A 180 3.84 12.90 -6.38
N ILE A 181 3.53 12.37 -5.22
CA ILE A 181 2.52 12.88 -4.30
C ILE A 181 3.22 13.44 -3.07
N PHE A 182 2.87 14.66 -2.72
CA PHE A 182 3.35 15.37 -1.54
C PHE A 182 2.20 15.57 -0.56
N SER A 183 2.39 15.10 0.69
CA SER A 183 1.35 15.17 1.70
C SER A 183 1.91 15.65 3.04
N PRO A 184 1.92 16.99 3.30
CA PRO A 184 2.18 17.51 4.63
C PRO A 184 1.01 17.18 5.57
N GLU A 185 1.36 16.88 6.81
CA GLU A 185 0.43 16.51 7.85
C GLU A 185 0.75 17.26 9.15
N LEU A 186 -0.29 17.70 9.84
CA LEU A 186 -0.19 18.27 11.17
C LEU A 186 -1.09 17.51 12.14
N ARG A 187 -0.48 16.90 13.14
CA ARG A 187 -1.19 16.31 14.29
C ARG A 187 -1.06 17.23 15.48
N PHE A 188 -2.18 17.53 16.10
CA PHE A 188 -2.24 18.39 17.28
C PHE A 188 -3.11 17.75 18.36
N SER A 189 -2.69 17.86 19.62
CA SER A 189 -3.47 17.41 20.77
C SER A 189 -3.37 18.45 21.88
N LEU A 190 -4.50 18.85 22.43
CA LEU A 190 -4.61 19.84 23.51
C LEU A 190 -5.38 19.25 24.68
N LYS A 191 -4.81 19.30 25.86
CA LYS A 191 -5.52 18.98 27.12
C LYS A 191 -6.27 20.23 27.59
N VAL A 192 -7.57 20.27 27.34
CA VAL A 192 -8.43 21.40 27.72
C VAL A 192 -8.75 21.35 29.21
N LEU A 193 -8.98 20.14 29.75
CA LEU A 193 -9.24 19.87 31.17
C LEU A 193 -8.48 18.60 31.59
N LYS A 194 -8.43 18.31 32.89
CA LYS A 194 -7.78 17.06 33.40
C LYS A 194 -8.31 15.79 32.73
N ARG A 195 -9.55 15.79 32.23
CA ARG A 195 -10.23 14.62 31.63
C ARG A 195 -10.59 14.80 30.16
N ILE A 196 -10.37 15.99 29.58
CA ILE A 196 -10.77 16.29 28.20
C ILE A 196 -9.51 16.60 27.38
N THR A 197 -9.34 15.86 26.30
CA THR A 197 -8.27 16.08 25.32
C THR A 197 -8.90 16.26 23.94
N LEU A 198 -8.63 17.42 23.32
CA LEU A 198 -8.96 17.70 21.93
C LEU A 198 -7.83 17.18 21.04
N LYS A 199 -8.16 16.42 20.01
CA LYS A 199 -7.18 15.97 18.99
C LYS A 199 -7.62 16.44 17.62
N SER A 200 -6.68 16.89 16.82
CA SER A 200 -6.88 17.29 15.44
C SER A 200 -5.79 16.68 14.56
N GLN A 201 -6.18 16.28 13.36
CA GLN A 201 -5.27 15.84 12.30
C GLN A 201 -5.68 16.55 11.01
N THR A 202 -4.75 17.23 10.40
CA THR A 202 -4.94 17.92 9.12
C THR A 202 -3.93 17.37 8.13
N ILE A 203 -4.41 16.91 6.99
CA ILE A 203 -3.59 16.40 5.89
C ILE A 203 -3.94 17.21 4.64
N TYR A 204 -2.92 17.70 3.96
CA TYR A 204 -3.05 18.29 2.65
C TYR A 204 -2.31 17.41 1.65
N THR A 205 -2.93 17.09 0.52
CA THR A 205 -2.31 16.23 -0.51
C THR A 205 -2.27 16.96 -1.84
N LYS A 206 -1.11 16.95 -2.46
CA LYS A 206 -0.88 17.55 -3.78
C LYS A 206 -0.04 16.61 -4.64
N ILE A 207 -0.45 16.44 -5.89
CA ILE A 207 0.37 15.83 -6.92
C ILE A 207 1.36 16.90 -7.41
N LEU A 208 2.67 16.63 -7.27
CA LEU A 208 3.73 17.55 -7.67
C LEU A 208 4.14 17.32 -9.12
N GLU A 209 4.21 16.06 -9.52
CA GLU A 209 4.67 15.63 -10.83
C GLU A 209 3.80 14.49 -11.32
N ASN A 210 3.35 14.60 -12.54
CA ASN A 210 2.68 13.54 -13.27
C ASN A 210 3.34 13.45 -14.64
N THR A 211 4.28 12.51 -14.78
CA THR A 211 5.02 12.26 -16.04
C THR A 211 4.31 11.24 -16.94
N GLY A 212 3.06 10.97 -16.65
CA GLY A 212 2.18 10.12 -17.45
C GLY A 212 1.06 10.93 -18.08
N ASP A 213 0.18 10.23 -18.79
CA ASP A 213 -0.97 10.83 -19.48
C ASP A 213 -1.74 11.79 -18.58
N ALA A 214 -2.03 12.98 -19.12
CA ALA A 214 -2.85 13.97 -18.43
C ALA A 214 -4.26 13.40 -18.19
N PHE A 215 -4.77 13.59 -16.97
CA PHE A 215 -6.18 13.39 -16.65
C PHE A 215 -7.05 14.42 -17.33
#